data_acb95f3d6e7a1f82fb14c309777fff40
#
_entry.id   acb95f3d6e7a1f82fb14c309777fff40
#
_cell.length_a   1.000
_cell.length_b   1.000
_cell.length_c   1.000
_cell.angle_alpha   90.00
_cell.angle_beta   90.00
_cell.angle_gamma   90.00
#
_symmetry.space_group_name_H-M   'P 1'
#
loop_
_entity.id
_entity.type
_entity.pdbx_description
1 polymer ?
#
loop_
_entity_poly.entity_id
_entity_poly.type
_entity_poly.pdbx_seq_one_letter_code
_entity_poly.pdbx_strand_id
1 'polypeptide(L)'
;GPDSTALLDILRRLAPTFPFNLHVAHLHHGIRGEEADRDMAWVAHLAETWGLPFTGKRVDVPTIAEKEGLSEEEAARQARYGFLGLVAAEVKADSVAVAHNADDQAETVLMHFLRGAGLAGLRGMLPKIQLGAYHFLGNTPTIDRNIALIRPLLGVSRSMIEAYCETHDLEPRL
;
A
#
# COMPACT_ATOMS: atom_id res chain seq x y z
N GLY A 1 -4.28 -5.42 7.71
CA GLY A 1 -4.62 -6.77 7.17
C GLY A 1 -3.40 -7.65 6.97
N PRO A 2 -3.57 -8.96 6.73
CA PRO A 2 -2.49 -9.96 6.72
C PRO A 2 -1.38 -9.66 5.71
N ASP A 3 -1.74 -9.24 4.49
CA ASP A 3 -0.78 -8.99 3.41
C ASP A 3 0.27 -7.94 3.80
N SER A 4 -0.18 -6.79 4.32
CA SER A 4 0.73 -5.71 4.74
C SER A 4 1.55 -6.08 5.97
N THR A 5 0.97 -6.85 6.90
CA THR A 5 1.67 -7.31 8.11
C THR A 5 2.77 -8.32 7.76
N ALA A 6 2.44 -9.29 6.89
CA ALA A 6 3.42 -10.25 6.39
C ALA A 6 4.56 -9.57 5.62
N LEU A 7 4.21 -8.65 4.70
CA LEU A 7 5.23 -7.89 3.95
C LEU A 7 6.17 -7.14 4.89
N LEU A 8 5.63 -6.45 5.89
CA LEU A 8 6.44 -5.69 6.85
C LEU A 8 7.35 -6.60 7.67
N ASP A 9 6.85 -7.75 8.16
CA ASP A 9 7.66 -8.70 8.91
C ASP A 9 8.77 -9.32 8.06
N ILE A 10 8.47 -9.71 6.81
CA ILE A 10 9.47 -10.23 5.87
C ILE A 10 10.58 -9.19 5.64
N LEU A 11 10.20 -7.95 5.33
CA LEU A 11 11.19 -6.89 5.09
C LEU A 11 12.01 -6.61 6.35
N ARG A 12 11.40 -6.55 7.53
CA ARG A 12 12.09 -6.37 8.81
C ARG A 12 13.13 -7.48 9.07
N ARG A 13 12.80 -8.73 8.76
CA ARG A 13 13.72 -9.87 8.90
C ARG A 13 14.86 -9.84 7.89
N LEU A 14 14.65 -9.26 6.72
CA LEU A 14 15.65 -9.13 5.67
C LEU A 14 16.58 -7.92 5.88
N ALA A 15 16.15 -6.87 6.58
CA ALA A 15 16.90 -5.64 6.78
C ALA A 15 18.31 -5.84 7.37
N PRO A 16 18.57 -6.78 8.30
CA PRO A 16 19.93 -7.03 8.80
C PRO A 16 20.88 -7.61 7.74
N THR A 17 20.35 -8.27 6.70
CA THR A 17 21.14 -8.92 5.63
C THR A 17 21.34 -8.01 4.42
N PHE A 18 20.40 -7.11 4.18
CA PHE A 18 20.41 -6.23 3.02
C PHE A 18 20.50 -4.76 3.44
N PRO A 19 21.23 -3.90 2.69
CA PRO A 19 21.46 -2.51 3.06
C PRO A 19 20.24 -1.61 2.77
N PHE A 20 19.14 -1.80 3.49
CA PHE A 20 17.99 -0.90 3.45
C PHE A 20 17.42 -0.62 4.84
N ASN A 21 16.78 0.53 4.97
CA ASN A 21 16.04 0.93 6.16
C ASN A 21 14.54 0.92 5.85
N LEU A 22 13.73 0.68 6.89
CA LEU A 22 12.28 0.66 6.78
C LEU A 22 11.65 1.89 7.44
N HIS A 23 10.59 2.39 6.82
CA HIS A 23 9.68 3.37 7.39
C HIS A 23 8.24 2.91 7.13
N VAL A 24 7.43 2.83 8.17
CA VAL A 24 6.03 2.41 8.07
C VAL A 24 5.15 3.62 7.79
N ALA A 25 4.33 3.54 6.75
CA ALA A 25 3.37 4.59 6.39
C ALA A 25 1.94 4.03 6.34
N HIS A 26 0.99 4.68 7.01
CA HIS A 26 -0.41 4.26 7.04
C HIS A 26 -1.35 5.44 6.78
N LEU A 27 -2.25 5.30 5.79
CA LEU A 27 -3.29 6.28 5.52
C LEU A 27 -4.64 5.80 6.03
N HIS A 28 -5.24 6.60 6.91
CA HIS A 28 -6.62 6.44 7.36
C HIS A 28 -7.56 7.16 6.39
N HIS A 29 -8.41 6.41 5.70
CA HIS A 29 -9.26 6.96 4.61
C HIS A 29 -10.53 7.70 5.07
N GLY A 30 -10.85 7.72 6.35
CA GLY A 30 -12.06 8.37 6.88
C GLY A 30 -13.38 7.64 6.61
N ILE A 31 -13.33 6.44 6.02
CA ILE A 31 -14.53 5.72 5.56
C ILE A 31 -15.17 4.88 6.69
N ARG A 32 -14.35 4.21 7.52
CA ARG A 32 -14.82 3.23 8.53
C ARG A 32 -14.88 3.76 9.96
N GLY A 33 -14.82 5.09 10.17
CA GLY A 33 -14.92 5.69 11.49
C GLY A 33 -13.95 5.12 12.53
N GLU A 34 -14.48 4.68 13.69
CA GLU A 34 -13.70 4.13 14.81
C GLU A 34 -12.88 2.88 14.46
N GLU A 35 -13.32 2.06 13.51
CA GLU A 35 -12.59 0.86 13.09
C GLU A 35 -11.26 1.26 12.43
N ALA A 36 -11.29 2.25 11.56
CA ALA A 36 -10.08 2.76 10.92
C ALA A 36 -9.15 3.50 11.91
N ASP A 37 -9.72 4.14 12.96
CA ASP A 37 -8.92 4.73 14.04
C ASP A 37 -8.17 3.62 14.82
N ARG A 38 -8.85 2.50 15.11
CA ARG A 38 -8.24 1.33 15.76
C ARG A 38 -7.18 0.68 14.87
N ASP A 39 -7.39 0.63 13.54
CA ASP A 39 -6.42 0.10 12.60
C ASP A 39 -5.14 0.94 12.57
N MET A 40 -5.28 2.26 12.54
CA MET A 40 -4.13 3.17 12.58
C MET A 40 -3.36 3.05 13.90
N ALA A 41 -4.07 2.99 15.03
CA ALA A 41 -3.46 2.80 16.35
C ALA A 41 -2.71 1.45 16.44
N TRP A 42 -3.29 0.38 15.89
CA TRP A 42 -2.65 -0.92 15.86
C TRP A 42 -1.37 -0.91 15.00
N VAL A 43 -1.40 -0.30 13.81
CA VAL A 43 -0.20 -0.21 12.95
C VAL A 43 0.88 0.62 13.62
N ALA A 44 0.52 1.73 14.30
CA ALA A 44 1.47 2.55 15.03
C ALA A 44 2.13 1.77 16.18
N HIS A 45 1.33 1.03 16.96
CA HIS A 45 1.84 0.18 18.04
C HIS A 45 2.75 -0.96 17.53
N LEU A 46 2.37 -1.59 16.41
CA LEU A 46 3.20 -2.62 15.78
C LEU A 46 4.56 -2.06 15.34
N ALA A 47 4.56 -0.90 14.71
CA ALA A 47 5.79 -0.23 14.28
C ALA A 47 6.68 0.12 15.50
N GLU A 48 6.10 0.66 16.57
CA GLU A 48 6.80 0.94 17.83
C GLU A 48 7.42 -0.32 18.43
N THR A 49 6.64 -1.42 18.55
CA THR A 49 7.09 -2.70 19.06
C THR A 49 8.27 -3.26 18.27
N TRP A 50 8.29 -3.04 16.98
CA TRP A 50 9.37 -3.49 16.09
C TRP A 50 10.50 -2.48 15.93
N GLY A 51 10.45 -1.34 16.63
CA GLY A 51 11.47 -0.29 16.58
C GLY A 51 11.56 0.40 15.22
N LEU A 52 10.45 0.47 14.47
CA LEU A 52 10.37 1.07 13.14
C LEU A 52 9.76 2.48 13.20
N PRO A 53 10.31 3.45 12.47
CA PRO A 53 9.69 4.75 12.34
C PRO A 53 8.33 4.65 11.63
N PHE A 54 7.37 5.45 12.07
CA PHE A 54 5.98 5.43 11.60
C PHE A 54 5.49 6.83 11.21
N THR A 55 4.77 6.92 10.10
CA THR A 55 3.99 8.10 9.72
C THR A 55 2.56 7.69 9.40
N GLY A 56 1.61 8.20 10.18
CA GLY A 56 0.18 8.07 9.96
C GLY A 56 -0.48 9.38 9.54
N LYS A 57 -1.47 9.32 8.66
CA LYS A 57 -2.28 10.48 8.27
C LYS A 57 -3.73 10.08 8.09
N ARG A 58 -4.65 10.94 8.52
CA ARG A 58 -6.09 10.83 8.23
C ARG A 58 -6.47 11.73 7.06
N VAL A 59 -7.29 11.20 6.15
CA VAL A 59 -7.86 11.93 5.00
C VAL A 59 -9.34 11.59 4.92
N ASP A 60 -10.18 12.58 4.68
CA ASP A 60 -11.62 12.40 4.46
C ASP A 60 -11.86 12.10 2.97
N VAL A 61 -11.73 10.82 2.62
CA VAL A 61 -11.90 10.34 1.24
C VAL A 61 -13.31 10.57 0.70
N PRO A 62 -14.41 10.34 1.45
CA PRO A 62 -15.76 10.62 0.98
C PRO A 62 -15.94 12.06 0.50
N THR A 63 -15.54 13.04 1.31
CA THR A 63 -15.62 14.46 0.92
C THR A 63 -14.78 14.78 -0.32
N ILE A 64 -13.61 14.16 -0.46
CA ILE A 64 -12.75 14.35 -1.63
C ILE A 64 -13.40 13.74 -2.87
N ALA A 65 -13.94 12.51 -2.77
CA ALA A 65 -14.59 11.81 -3.86
C ALA A 65 -15.76 12.63 -4.43
N GLU A 66 -16.60 13.18 -3.55
CA GLU A 66 -17.71 14.05 -3.92
C GLU A 66 -17.22 15.32 -4.63
N LYS A 67 -16.24 16.00 -4.07
CA LYS A 67 -15.69 17.25 -4.62
C LYS A 67 -15.04 17.08 -5.98
N GLU A 68 -14.30 15.98 -6.19
CA GLU A 68 -13.54 15.71 -7.42
C GLU A 68 -14.36 14.91 -8.45
N GLY A 69 -15.59 14.47 -8.10
CA GLY A 69 -16.43 13.66 -8.99
C GLY A 69 -15.86 12.26 -9.25
N LEU A 70 -15.15 11.69 -8.28
CA LEU A 70 -14.53 10.38 -8.35
C LEU A 70 -15.33 9.33 -7.59
N SER A 71 -15.14 8.05 -7.91
CA SER A 71 -15.57 6.99 -6.99
C SER A 71 -14.74 7.02 -5.71
N GLU A 72 -15.31 6.56 -4.59
CA GLU A 72 -14.56 6.47 -3.31
C GLU A 72 -13.31 5.61 -3.45
N GLU A 73 -13.38 4.52 -4.24
CA GLU A 73 -12.24 3.64 -4.50
C GLU A 73 -11.09 4.38 -5.20
N GLU A 74 -11.41 5.14 -6.27
CA GLU A 74 -10.41 5.90 -7.01
C GLU A 74 -9.86 7.06 -6.17
N ALA A 75 -10.69 7.77 -5.43
CA ALA A 75 -10.25 8.82 -4.51
C ALA A 75 -9.35 8.25 -3.40
N ALA A 76 -9.71 7.11 -2.81
CA ALA A 76 -8.89 6.41 -1.81
C ALA A 76 -7.54 5.98 -2.38
N ARG A 77 -7.54 5.47 -3.61
CA ARG A 77 -6.33 5.06 -4.33
C ARG A 77 -5.40 6.24 -4.59
N GLN A 78 -5.93 7.33 -5.13
CA GLN A 78 -5.15 8.54 -5.41
C GLN A 78 -4.62 9.18 -4.12
N ALA A 79 -5.43 9.27 -3.06
CA ALA A 79 -5.04 9.77 -1.75
C ALA A 79 -3.90 8.91 -1.15
N ARG A 80 -4.00 7.58 -1.26
CA ARG A 80 -3.00 6.64 -0.75
C ARG A 80 -1.66 6.84 -1.43
N TYR A 81 -1.61 6.81 -2.75
CA TYR A 81 -0.35 6.95 -3.48
C TYR A 81 0.24 8.35 -3.36
N GLY A 82 -0.60 9.40 -3.29
CA GLY A 82 -0.16 10.76 -2.98
C GLY A 82 0.51 10.85 -1.61
N PHE A 83 -0.13 10.30 -0.58
CA PHE A 83 0.43 10.26 0.77
C PHE A 83 1.74 9.47 0.83
N LEU A 84 1.78 8.26 0.26
CA LEU A 84 2.99 7.43 0.25
C LEU A 84 4.15 8.13 -0.46
N GLY A 85 3.87 8.83 -1.56
CA GLY A 85 4.88 9.60 -2.28
C GLY A 85 5.43 10.77 -1.46
N LEU A 86 4.58 11.48 -0.73
CA LEU A 86 4.99 12.57 0.17
C LEU A 86 5.88 12.05 1.31
N VAL A 87 5.45 10.97 1.98
CA VAL A 87 6.25 10.35 3.04
C VAL A 87 7.59 9.86 2.49
N ALA A 88 7.60 9.18 1.34
CA ALA A 88 8.82 8.69 0.73
C ALA A 88 9.81 9.83 0.40
N ALA A 89 9.31 10.97 -0.10
CA ALA A 89 10.14 12.15 -0.35
C ALA A 89 10.69 12.75 0.96
N GLU A 90 9.87 12.84 2.01
CA GLU A 90 10.26 13.39 3.31
C GLU A 90 11.37 12.55 3.96
N VAL A 91 11.24 11.22 3.95
CA VAL A 91 12.21 10.31 4.53
C VAL A 91 13.34 9.93 3.57
N LYS A 92 13.34 10.48 2.35
CA LYS A 92 14.31 10.20 1.28
C LYS A 92 14.39 8.72 0.92
N ALA A 93 13.22 8.07 0.84
CA ALA A 93 13.13 6.68 0.42
C ALA A 93 13.25 6.54 -1.10
N ASP A 94 14.00 5.55 -1.56
CA ASP A 94 14.15 5.22 -2.99
C ASP A 94 12.95 4.43 -3.53
N SER A 95 12.19 3.79 -2.65
CA SER A 95 11.04 2.96 -3.05
C SER A 95 9.95 2.90 -1.99
N VAL A 96 8.73 2.65 -2.48
CA VAL A 96 7.53 2.34 -1.69
C VAL A 96 7.15 0.89 -1.97
N ALA A 97 7.07 0.07 -0.92
CA ALA A 97 6.59 -1.31 -1.02
C ALA A 97 5.11 -1.40 -0.67
N VAL A 98 4.32 -2.07 -1.50
CA VAL A 98 2.89 -2.34 -1.25
C VAL A 98 2.61 -3.84 -1.35
N ALA A 99 1.66 -4.31 -0.55
CA ALA A 99 1.42 -5.72 -0.32
C ALA A 99 0.39 -6.35 -1.28
N HIS A 100 0.34 -5.91 -2.53
CA HIS A 100 -0.47 -6.59 -3.54
C HIS A 100 0.05 -8.02 -3.74
N ASN A 101 -0.88 -8.98 -3.79
CA ASN A 101 -0.59 -10.40 -3.88
C ASN A 101 -1.06 -11.00 -5.22
N ALA A 102 -0.95 -12.33 -5.40
CA ALA A 102 -1.33 -13.01 -6.63
C ALA A 102 -2.85 -13.01 -6.86
N ASP A 103 -3.65 -13.00 -5.80
CA ASP A 103 -5.12 -12.95 -5.89
C ASP A 103 -5.55 -11.55 -6.38
N ASP A 104 -4.96 -10.46 -5.88
CA ASP A 104 -5.18 -9.10 -6.38
C ASP A 104 -4.79 -8.98 -7.86
N GLN A 105 -3.72 -9.68 -8.27
CA GLN A 105 -3.29 -9.73 -9.66
C GLN A 105 -4.33 -10.41 -10.53
N ALA A 106 -4.86 -11.56 -10.09
CA ALA A 106 -5.89 -12.29 -10.81
C ALA A 106 -7.17 -11.46 -10.95
N GLU A 107 -7.61 -10.81 -9.87
CA GLU A 107 -8.76 -9.89 -9.88
C GLU A 107 -8.54 -8.74 -10.86
N THR A 108 -7.37 -8.11 -10.86
CA THR A 108 -7.03 -7.02 -11.78
C THR A 108 -7.10 -7.46 -13.23
N VAL A 109 -6.52 -8.61 -13.57
CA VAL A 109 -6.55 -9.17 -14.94
C VAL A 109 -7.99 -9.50 -15.35
N LEU A 110 -8.76 -10.13 -14.46
CA LEU A 110 -10.18 -10.47 -14.72
C LEU A 110 -11.02 -9.21 -14.98
N MET A 111 -10.85 -8.18 -14.14
CA MET A 111 -11.57 -6.90 -14.31
C MET A 111 -11.21 -6.21 -15.63
N HIS A 112 -9.94 -6.24 -16.04
CA HIS A 112 -9.52 -5.72 -17.32
C HIS A 112 -10.13 -6.51 -18.48
N PHE A 113 -10.17 -7.83 -18.39
CA PHE A 113 -10.82 -8.70 -19.37
C PHE A 113 -12.30 -8.40 -19.52
N LEU A 114 -13.05 -8.32 -18.41
CA LEU A 114 -14.48 -8.01 -18.41
C LEU A 114 -14.81 -6.62 -18.96
N ARG A 115 -13.89 -5.65 -18.81
CA ARG A 115 -14.01 -4.30 -19.39
C ARG A 115 -13.59 -4.22 -20.86
N GLY A 116 -13.25 -5.35 -21.48
CA GLY A 116 -12.86 -5.39 -22.89
C GLY A 116 -11.47 -4.85 -23.17
N ALA A 117 -10.57 -4.87 -22.19
CA ALA A 117 -9.21 -4.43 -22.41
C ALA A 117 -8.50 -5.35 -23.43
N GLY A 118 -7.76 -4.75 -24.36
CA GLY A 118 -6.89 -5.50 -25.28
C GLY A 118 -5.73 -6.19 -24.56
N LEU A 119 -4.90 -6.94 -25.30
CA LEU A 119 -3.77 -7.73 -24.74
C LEU A 119 -2.86 -6.94 -23.80
N ALA A 120 -2.66 -5.64 -24.05
CA ALA A 120 -1.88 -4.78 -23.14
C ALA A 120 -2.52 -4.62 -21.77
N GLY A 121 -3.86 -4.57 -21.67
CA GLY A 121 -4.59 -4.48 -20.42
C GLY A 121 -4.59 -5.78 -19.62
N LEU A 122 -4.47 -6.93 -20.29
CA LEU A 122 -4.38 -8.25 -19.65
C LEU A 122 -3.04 -8.50 -18.95
N ARG A 123 -2.09 -7.58 -19.10
CA ARG A 123 -0.79 -7.65 -18.43
C ARG A 123 -0.90 -7.56 -16.89
N GLY A 124 -1.98 -6.99 -16.37
CA GLY A 124 -2.19 -6.79 -14.94
C GLY A 124 -1.21 -5.78 -14.33
N MET A 125 -0.97 -5.91 -13.02
CA MET A 125 -0.02 -5.08 -12.29
C MET A 125 1.43 -5.51 -12.56
N LEU A 126 2.34 -4.52 -12.63
CA LEU A 126 3.77 -4.79 -12.75
C LEU A 126 4.42 -4.90 -11.36
N PRO A 127 5.43 -5.77 -11.18
CA PRO A 127 6.17 -5.90 -9.92
C PRO A 127 6.85 -4.59 -9.48
N LYS A 128 7.26 -3.77 -10.46
CA LYS A 128 7.90 -2.46 -10.22
C LYS A 128 7.42 -1.46 -11.26
N ILE A 129 7.08 -0.27 -10.80
CA ILE A 129 6.76 0.90 -11.64
C ILE A 129 7.32 2.17 -10.98
N GLN A 130 7.35 3.28 -11.69
CA GLN A 130 7.61 4.58 -11.07
C GLN A 130 6.33 5.10 -10.41
N LEU A 131 6.43 5.60 -9.18
CA LEU A 131 5.29 6.15 -8.44
C LEU A 131 4.65 7.32 -9.18
N GLY A 132 5.44 8.14 -9.86
CA GLY A 132 4.97 9.25 -10.68
C GLY A 132 4.13 8.86 -11.91
N ALA A 133 3.96 7.56 -12.20
CA ALA A 133 3.01 7.07 -13.21
C ALA A 133 1.55 7.10 -12.73
N TYR A 134 1.31 7.30 -11.43
CA TYR A 134 -0.02 7.45 -10.87
C TYR A 134 -0.53 8.89 -10.94
N HIS A 135 -1.84 9.03 -11.10
CA HIS A 135 -2.52 10.31 -10.89
C HIS A 135 -2.70 10.53 -9.38
N PHE A 136 -2.44 11.76 -8.95
CA PHE A 136 -2.61 12.18 -7.55
C PHE A 136 -3.74 13.19 -7.45
N LEU A 137 -4.39 13.26 -6.28
CA LEU A 137 -5.46 14.23 -6.02
C LEU A 137 -4.92 15.67 -6.02
N GLY A 138 -5.60 16.55 -6.76
CA GLY A 138 -5.39 17.99 -6.72
C GLY A 138 -3.96 18.45 -6.97
N ASN A 139 -3.58 19.59 -6.39
CA ASN A 139 -2.22 20.15 -6.41
C ASN A 139 -1.30 19.44 -5.42
N THR A 140 -1.18 18.11 -5.52
CA THR A 140 -0.17 17.39 -4.74
C THR A 140 1.21 17.97 -5.09
N PRO A 141 2.04 18.35 -4.09
CA PRO A 141 3.39 18.82 -4.34
C PRO A 141 4.13 17.83 -5.24
N THR A 142 5.04 18.32 -6.06
CA THR A 142 5.78 17.50 -7.01
C THR A 142 6.45 16.34 -6.28
N ILE A 143 5.84 15.16 -6.35
CA ILE A 143 6.44 13.94 -5.84
C ILE A 143 7.61 13.60 -6.77
N ASP A 144 8.76 13.24 -6.19
CA ASP A 144 9.88 12.79 -7.00
C ASP A 144 9.43 11.59 -7.84
N ARG A 145 9.40 11.79 -9.15
CA ARG A 145 8.94 10.79 -10.12
C ARG A 145 9.85 9.57 -10.19
N ASN A 146 11.02 9.64 -9.58
CA ASN A 146 12.00 8.55 -9.56
C ASN A 146 11.76 7.53 -8.43
N ILE A 147 10.86 7.80 -7.47
CA ILE A 147 10.53 6.85 -6.41
C ILE A 147 9.87 5.62 -7.04
N ALA A 148 10.46 4.45 -6.81
CA ALA A 148 9.91 3.19 -7.29
C ALA A 148 8.74 2.72 -6.42
N LEU A 149 7.63 2.27 -7.03
CA LEU A 149 6.61 1.47 -6.36
C LEU A 149 6.86 0.00 -6.65
N ILE A 150 7.07 -0.80 -5.63
CA ILE A 150 7.37 -2.23 -5.73
C ILE A 150 6.27 -3.08 -5.09
N ARG A 151 6.07 -4.30 -5.63
CA ARG A 151 5.07 -5.26 -5.16
C ARG A 151 5.74 -6.62 -4.91
N PRO A 152 6.43 -6.78 -3.77
CA PRO A 152 7.22 -7.99 -3.51
C PRO A 152 6.37 -9.26 -3.44
N LEU A 153 5.09 -9.16 -3.03
CA LEU A 153 4.19 -10.29 -2.87
C LEU A 153 3.33 -10.60 -4.11
N LEU A 154 3.55 -9.94 -5.26
CA LEU A 154 2.68 -10.06 -6.43
C LEU A 154 2.56 -11.48 -7.00
N GLY A 155 3.53 -12.34 -6.75
CA GLY A 155 3.50 -13.76 -7.14
C GLY A 155 3.16 -14.72 -5.99
N VAL A 156 2.77 -14.22 -4.80
CA VAL A 156 2.47 -15.01 -3.61
C VAL A 156 0.96 -15.03 -3.40
N SER A 157 0.36 -16.22 -3.23
CA SER A 157 -1.09 -16.35 -2.99
C SER A 157 -1.47 -15.88 -1.58
N ARG A 158 -2.71 -15.47 -1.41
CA ARG A 158 -3.26 -15.10 -0.09
C ARG A 158 -3.12 -16.23 0.91
N SER A 159 -3.38 -17.47 0.51
CA SER A 159 -3.23 -18.65 1.39
C SER A 159 -1.80 -18.83 1.90
N MET A 160 -0.78 -18.56 1.08
CA MET A 160 0.62 -18.58 1.52
C MET A 160 0.93 -17.45 2.52
N ILE A 161 0.35 -16.28 2.33
CA ILE A 161 0.51 -15.14 3.24
C ILE A 161 -0.14 -15.45 4.60
N GLU A 162 -1.34 -16.01 4.60
CA GLU A 162 -2.04 -16.40 5.82
C GLU A 162 -1.26 -17.48 6.59
N ALA A 163 -0.79 -18.52 5.90
CA ALA A 163 0.08 -19.55 6.48
C ALA A 163 1.39 -18.97 7.05
N TYR A 164 1.97 -17.97 6.37
CA TYR A 164 3.13 -17.24 6.89
C TYR A 164 2.80 -16.51 8.20
N CYS A 165 1.65 -15.80 8.25
CA CYS A 165 1.23 -15.10 9.47
C CYS A 165 1.05 -16.08 10.64
N GLU A 166 0.41 -17.22 10.41
CA GLU A 166 0.22 -18.27 11.43
C GLU A 166 1.57 -18.84 11.91
N THR A 167 2.47 -19.16 10.97
CA THR A 167 3.79 -19.75 11.30
C THR A 167 4.67 -18.80 12.12
N HIS A 168 4.46 -17.50 11.98
CA HIS A 168 5.28 -16.47 12.64
C HIS A 168 4.55 -15.75 13.78
N ASP A 169 3.43 -16.30 14.24
CA ASP A 169 2.60 -15.75 15.32
C ASP A 169 2.25 -14.26 15.09
N LEU A 170 1.98 -13.89 13.84
CA LEU A 170 1.51 -12.57 13.50
C LEU A 170 -0.01 -12.51 13.67
N GLU A 171 -0.50 -11.53 14.40
CA GLU A 171 -1.93 -11.29 14.64
C GLU A 171 -2.42 -10.06 13.85
N PRO A 172 -2.57 -10.17 12.51
CA PRO A 172 -3.04 -9.06 11.72
C PRO A 172 -4.51 -8.77 12.03
N ARG A 173 -4.90 -7.49 12.06
CA ARG A 173 -6.32 -7.13 12.11
C ARG A 173 -6.97 -7.46 10.77
N LEU A 174 -8.18 -8.05 10.83
CA LEU A 174 -9.02 -8.40 9.68
C LEU A 174 -9.93 -7.25 9.25
#